data_c8161989f1327b75f85f2db21b6efab7
#
_entry.id   c8161989f1327b75f85f2db21b6efab7
#
_cell.length_a   1.000
_cell.length_b   1.000
_cell.length_c   1.000
_cell.angle_alpha   90.00
_cell.angle_beta   90.00
_cell.angle_gamma   90.00
#
_symmetry.space_group_name_H-M   'P 1'
#
loop_
_entity.id
_entity.type
_entity.pdbx_description
1 polymer ?
#
loop_
_entity_poly.entity_id
_entity_poly.type
_entity_poly.pdbx_seq_one_letter_code
_entity_poly.pdbx_strand_id
1 'polypeptide(L)'
;DVLIEDQIAKYEEKINKEIAKAAKKFGDSFDEQKFRETNPRVLEHQQKRDALHQRYSDAMNAGDLNELKQIILDEGIVCPISGTHNWTDVRQFNLMFKTEVGSTAEGSSTIYLRPETAQGIFVNYLNVQKTGRMKLPFGIAQIGKAFRNEIVARQFIFRMREFEQMEMQYFVKPGTELQWFETWKKTRMAWHQALGFGAENYRFHDHEKLAHYANAASDIEFHMPLGFKEVEGIHSRTNFDLSQHAKYSGKKIEYFDPETNESYTPYVIETSIGVDRMFLSIMCHSYEEEKLENGEIRVVLKLPEALAPVKLAVMPLVKKDGLPEKAHEIISNLRFHFNCKY
;
A
#
# COMPACT_ATOMS: atom_id res chain seq x y z
N ASP A 1 -18.11 2.74 -8.63
CA ASP A 1 -17.29 3.89 -8.23
C ASP A 1 -16.35 4.31 -9.37
N VAL A 2 -15.34 3.50 -9.76
CA VAL A 2 -14.33 3.84 -10.78
C VAL A 2 -14.94 4.36 -12.10
N LEU A 3 -16.02 3.76 -12.58
CA LEU A 3 -16.63 4.18 -13.86
C LEU A 3 -17.26 5.58 -13.78
N ILE A 4 -17.81 5.97 -12.64
CA ILE A 4 -18.39 7.30 -12.45
C ILE A 4 -17.25 8.31 -12.27
N GLU A 5 -16.22 7.98 -11.52
CA GLU A 5 -15.01 8.79 -11.37
C GLU A 5 -14.30 9.01 -12.73
N ASP A 6 -14.18 7.97 -13.55
CA ASP A 6 -13.67 8.08 -14.92
C ASP A 6 -14.54 9.01 -15.80
N GLN A 7 -15.85 9.02 -15.59
CA GLN A 7 -16.75 9.91 -16.33
C GLN A 7 -16.58 11.38 -15.88
N ILE A 8 -16.39 11.63 -14.59
CA ILE A 8 -16.05 12.96 -14.04
C ILE A 8 -14.72 13.42 -14.64
N ALA A 9 -13.69 12.56 -14.65
CA ALA A 9 -12.40 12.86 -15.26
C ALA A 9 -12.49 13.19 -16.76
N LYS A 10 -13.37 12.51 -17.51
CA LYS A 10 -13.62 12.83 -18.93
C LYS A 10 -14.19 14.25 -19.14
N TYR A 11 -15.02 14.73 -18.23
CA TYR A 11 -15.47 16.13 -18.30
C TYR A 11 -14.30 17.10 -18.06
N GLU A 12 -13.41 16.81 -17.11
CA GLU A 12 -12.20 17.61 -16.87
C GLU A 12 -11.27 17.59 -18.09
N GLU A 13 -11.08 16.43 -18.74
CA GLU A 13 -10.31 16.37 -19.99
C GLU A 13 -10.92 17.22 -21.11
N LYS A 14 -12.25 17.28 -21.22
CA LYS A 14 -12.92 18.14 -22.22
C LYS A 14 -12.66 19.62 -21.92
N ILE A 15 -12.74 20.03 -20.65
CA ILE A 15 -12.40 21.39 -20.21
C ILE A 15 -10.96 21.71 -20.62
N ASN A 16 -10.02 20.87 -20.26
CA ASN A 16 -8.60 21.08 -20.53
C ASN A 16 -8.28 21.10 -22.04
N LYS A 17 -8.99 20.30 -22.86
CA LYS A 17 -8.88 20.33 -24.32
C LYS A 17 -9.36 21.66 -24.92
N GLU A 18 -10.44 22.24 -24.42
CA GLU A 18 -10.92 23.55 -24.90
C GLU A 18 -9.98 24.67 -24.49
N ILE A 19 -9.42 24.63 -23.28
CA ILE A 19 -8.41 25.57 -22.79
C ILE A 19 -7.13 25.49 -23.64
N ALA A 20 -6.64 24.29 -23.90
CA ALA A 20 -5.43 24.08 -24.69
C ALA A 20 -5.60 24.58 -26.15
N LYS A 21 -6.80 24.42 -26.75
CA LYS A 21 -7.12 24.97 -28.06
C LYS A 21 -7.09 26.50 -28.05
N ALA A 22 -7.67 27.12 -27.00
CA ALA A 22 -7.69 28.55 -26.87
C ALA A 22 -6.30 29.14 -26.63
N ALA A 23 -5.50 28.52 -25.77
CA ALA A 23 -4.11 28.90 -25.51
C ALA A 23 -3.27 28.88 -26.80
N LYS A 24 -3.41 27.85 -27.64
CA LYS A 24 -2.75 27.80 -28.96
C LYS A 24 -3.21 28.90 -29.91
N LYS A 25 -4.47 29.30 -29.82
CA LYS A 25 -5.05 30.33 -30.71
C LYS A 25 -4.67 31.76 -30.31
N PHE A 26 -4.61 32.05 -29.01
CA PHE A 26 -4.42 33.39 -28.49
C PHE A 26 -2.99 33.68 -27.99
N GLY A 27 -2.13 32.65 -27.88
CA GLY A 27 -0.73 32.80 -27.49
C GLY A 27 -0.56 33.54 -26.16
N ASP A 28 0.42 34.43 -26.10
CA ASP A 28 0.79 35.19 -24.89
C ASP A 28 -0.32 36.11 -24.33
N SER A 29 -1.37 36.35 -25.11
CA SER A 29 -2.53 37.14 -24.67
C SER A 29 -3.67 36.31 -24.04
N PHE A 30 -3.47 35.01 -23.88
CA PHE A 30 -4.46 34.09 -23.32
C PHE A 30 -4.55 34.19 -21.80
N ASP A 31 -5.73 34.60 -21.33
CA ASP A 31 -6.11 34.59 -19.91
C ASP A 31 -6.95 33.35 -19.63
N GLU A 32 -6.34 32.34 -19.05
CA GLU A 32 -6.98 31.06 -18.75
C GLU A 32 -8.11 31.21 -17.74
N GLN A 33 -7.92 32.02 -16.69
CA GLN A 33 -8.93 32.19 -15.64
C GLN A 33 -10.19 32.83 -16.23
N LYS A 34 -10.04 33.91 -16.95
CA LYS A 34 -11.15 34.59 -17.63
C LYS A 34 -11.83 33.66 -18.64
N PHE A 35 -11.06 32.84 -19.36
CA PHE A 35 -11.61 31.87 -20.31
C PHE A 35 -12.41 30.78 -19.61
N ARG A 36 -11.95 30.27 -18.49
CA ARG A 36 -12.70 29.31 -17.66
C ARG A 36 -14.03 29.87 -17.15
N GLU A 37 -14.07 31.14 -16.81
CA GLU A 37 -15.26 31.81 -16.25
C GLU A 37 -16.24 32.30 -17.31
N THR A 38 -15.83 32.44 -18.58
CA THR A 38 -16.67 33.09 -19.60
C THR A 38 -16.97 32.23 -20.83
N ASN A 39 -16.20 31.15 -21.06
CA ASN A 39 -16.42 30.32 -22.25
C ASN A 39 -17.63 29.40 -22.06
N PRO A 40 -18.67 29.46 -22.90
CA PRO A 40 -19.90 28.67 -22.71
C PRO A 40 -19.67 27.16 -22.70
N ARG A 41 -18.74 26.66 -23.51
CA ARG A 41 -18.44 25.19 -23.56
C ARG A 41 -17.72 24.72 -22.30
N VAL A 42 -16.79 25.55 -21.80
CA VAL A 42 -16.08 25.24 -20.55
C VAL A 42 -17.07 25.25 -19.40
N LEU A 43 -17.91 26.28 -19.31
CA LEU A 43 -18.96 26.40 -18.27
C LEU A 43 -19.94 25.22 -18.31
N GLU A 44 -20.38 24.80 -19.51
CA GLU A 44 -21.26 23.62 -19.65
C GLU A 44 -20.59 22.34 -19.10
N HIS A 45 -19.32 22.12 -19.45
CA HIS A 45 -18.60 20.93 -18.96
C HIS A 45 -18.32 21.02 -17.45
N GLN A 46 -18.01 22.17 -16.91
CA GLN A 46 -17.87 22.39 -15.47
C GLN A 46 -19.16 22.09 -14.73
N GLN A 47 -20.30 22.65 -15.20
CA GLN A 47 -21.61 22.38 -14.59
C GLN A 47 -21.96 20.88 -14.60
N LYS A 48 -21.73 20.18 -15.70
CA LYS A 48 -21.97 18.73 -15.79
C LYS A 48 -21.06 17.96 -14.85
N ARG A 49 -19.76 18.29 -14.80
CA ARG A 49 -18.80 17.69 -13.88
C ARG A 49 -19.22 17.89 -12.43
N ASP A 50 -19.52 19.10 -12.04
CA ASP A 50 -19.82 19.45 -10.66
C ASP A 50 -21.17 18.86 -10.21
N ALA A 51 -22.18 18.87 -11.06
CA ALA A 51 -23.47 18.22 -10.80
C ALA A 51 -23.33 16.70 -10.65
N LEU A 52 -22.54 16.06 -11.53
CA LEU A 52 -22.27 14.63 -11.44
C LEU A 52 -21.47 14.29 -10.18
N HIS A 53 -20.44 15.07 -9.87
CA HIS A 53 -19.64 14.87 -8.66
C HIS A 53 -20.48 15.02 -7.39
N GLN A 54 -21.34 16.05 -7.32
CA GLN A 54 -22.23 16.26 -6.17
C GLN A 54 -23.21 15.08 -6.01
N ARG A 55 -23.88 14.69 -7.10
CA ARG A 55 -24.84 13.59 -7.12
C ARG A 55 -24.19 12.26 -6.70
N TYR A 56 -22.98 12.00 -7.21
CA TYR A 56 -22.18 10.82 -6.83
C TYR A 56 -21.80 10.84 -5.34
N SER A 57 -21.33 11.98 -4.85
CA SER A 57 -20.97 12.14 -3.43
C SER A 57 -22.16 11.93 -2.51
N ASP A 58 -23.31 12.49 -2.85
CA ASP A 58 -24.55 12.34 -2.07
C ASP A 58 -25.00 10.86 -2.04
N ALA A 59 -25.00 10.18 -3.17
CA ALA A 59 -25.34 8.76 -3.26
C ALA A 59 -24.39 7.88 -2.46
N MET A 60 -23.08 8.15 -2.52
CA MET A 60 -22.06 7.43 -1.73
C MET A 60 -22.24 7.66 -0.22
N ASN A 61 -22.47 8.89 0.20
CA ASN A 61 -22.67 9.25 1.60
C ASN A 61 -23.96 8.63 2.18
N ALA A 62 -25.02 8.56 1.36
CA ALA A 62 -26.28 7.93 1.72
C ALA A 62 -26.26 6.39 1.61
N GLY A 63 -25.27 5.80 0.95
CA GLY A 63 -25.23 4.38 0.62
C GLY A 63 -26.33 3.97 -0.39
N ASP A 64 -26.80 4.93 -1.23
CA ASP A 64 -27.86 4.69 -2.20
C ASP A 64 -27.35 4.02 -3.47
N LEU A 65 -27.38 2.69 -3.47
CA LEU A 65 -26.94 1.86 -4.59
C LEU A 65 -27.82 2.01 -5.84
N ASN A 66 -29.10 2.36 -5.66
CA ASN A 66 -30.00 2.57 -6.78
C ASN A 66 -29.66 3.86 -7.52
N GLU A 67 -29.37 4.92 -6.77
CA GLU A 67 -28.91 6.17 -7.32
C GLU A 67 -27.59 6.04 -8.07
N LEU A 68 -26.64 5.25 -7.53
CA LEU A 68 -25.38 4.92 -8.23
C LEU A 68 -25.63 4.23 -9.57
N LYS A 69 -26.60 3.32 -9.62
CA LYS A 69 -27.01 2.68 -10.87
C LYS A 69 -27.63 3.71 -11.84
N GLN A 70 -28.51 4.57 -11.32
CA GLN A 70 -29.18 5.59 -12.13
C GLN A 70 -28.17 6.55 -12.74
N ILE A 71 -27.16 6.97 -12.01
CA ILE A 71 -26.05 7.80 -12.53
C ILE A 71 -25.36 7.12 -13.72
N ILE A 72 -25.07 5.83 -13.62
CA ILE A 72 -24.42 5.07 -14.70
C ILE A 72 -25.30 5.05 -15.97
N LEU A 73 -26.61 4.92 -15.79
CA LEU A 73 -27.57 4.91 -16.91
C LEU A 73 -27.75 6.30 -17.53
N ASP A 74 -27.93 7.33 -16.71
CA ASP A 74 -28.16 8.72 -17.15
C ASP A 74 -26.94 9.28 -17.90
N GLU A 75 -25.74 8.96 -17.44
CA GLU A 75 -24.47 9.35 -18.09
C GLU A 75 -24.13 8.48 -19.30
N GLY A 76 -24.95 7.49 -19.63
CA GLY A 76 -24.72 6.60 -20.77
C GLY A 76 -23.40 5.85 -20.67
N ILE A 77 -22.96 5.48 -19.48
CA ILE A 77 -21.70 4.77 -19.26
C ILE A 77 -21.85 3.35 -19.79
N VAL A 78 -20.94 2.95 -20.69
CA VAL A 78 -20.88 1.61 -21.25
C VAL A 78 -19.89 0.73 -20.48
N CYS A 79 -20.16 -0.56 -20.45
CA CYS A 79 -19.22 -1.54 -19.89
C CYS A 79 -17.92 -1.54 -20.72
N PRO A 80 -16.75 -1.30 -20.12
CA PRO A 80 -15.49 -1.21 -20.84
C PRO A 80 -15.05 -2.54 -21.47
N ILE A 81 -15.64 -3.66 -21.05
CA ILE A 81 -15.33 -4.99 -21.58
C ILE A 81 -16.28 -5.38 -22.71
N SER A 82 -17.60 -5.23 -22.48
CA SER A 82 -18.63 -5.67 -23.45
C SER A 82 -19.12 -4.57 -24.38
N GLY A 83 -18.86 -3.29 -24.08
CA GLY A 83 -19.36 -2.15 -24.84
C GLY A 83 -20.87 -1.94 -24.73
N THR A 84 -21.57 -2.62 -23.82
CA THR A 84 -23.02 -2.56 -23.68
C THR A 84 -23.46 -1.70 -22.51
N HIS A 85 -24.74 -1.26 -22.50
CA HIS A 85 -25.38 -0.56 -21.39
C HIS A 85 -26.13 -1.52 -20.43
N ASN A 86 -25.96 -2.83 -20.58
CA ASN A 86 -26.65 -3.82 -19.75
C ASN A 86 -25.99 -3.92 -18.39
N TRP A 87 -26.42 -3.07 -17.46
CA TRP A 87 -25.94 -3.06 -16.10
C TRP A 87 -26.83 -3.87 -15.16
N THR A 88 -26.24 -4.72 -14.35
CA THR A 88 -26.92 -5.33 -13.22
C THR A 88 -27.08 -4.30 -12.09
N ASP A 89 -27.83 -4.66 -11.05
CA ASP A 89 -27.91 -3.81 -9.86
C ASP A 89 -26.52 -3.61 -9.24
N VAL A 90 -26.27 -2.39 -8.77
CA VAL A 90 -25.06 -2.09 -7.99
C VAL A 90 -25.12 -2.86 -6.69
N ARG A 91 -24.04 -3.53 -6.36
CA ARG A 91 -23.92 -4.27 -5.10
C ARG A 91 -22.73 -3.75 -4.31
N GLN A 92 -22.90 -3.65 -3.03
CA GLN A 92 -21.79 -3.31 -2.15
C GLN A 92 -20.74 -4.41 -2.20
N PHE A 93 -19.52 -4.04 -2.54
CA PHE A 93 -18.40 -4.97 -2.56
C PHE A 93 -17.88 -5.20 -1.15
N ASN A 94 -17.84 -6.45 -0.71
CA ASN A 94 -17.25 -6.80 0.56
C ASN A 94 -15.77 -7.14 0.39
N LEU A 95 -14.90 -6.23 0.82
CA LEU A 95 -13.45 -6.43 0.78
C LEU A 95 -12.98 -7.57 1.68
N MET A 96 -13.69 -7.86 2.78
CA MET A 96 -13.33 -8.93 3.70
C MET A 96 -13.96 -10.26 3.29
N PHE A 97 -13.18 -11.32 3.30
CA PHE A 97 -13.70 -12.67 3.24
C PHE A 97 -14.47 -12.97 4.52
N LYS A 98 -15.69 -13.48 4.37
CA LYS A 98 -16.52 -13.95 5.47
C LYS A 98 -16.68 -15.47 5.41
N THR A 99 -16.82 -16.08 6.58
CA THR A 99 -17.25 -17.47 6.74
C THR A 99 -18.18 -17.59 7.93
N GLU A 100 -18.85 -18.71 8.04
CA GLU A 100 -19.78 -18.97 9.14
C GLU A 100 -19.22 -20.09 10.01
N VAL A 101 -19.26 -19.90 11.31
CA VAL A 101 -18.80 -20.86 12.31
C VAL A 101 -19.98 -21.23 13.20
N GLY A 102 -20.28 -22.51 13.25
CA GLY A 102 -21.37 -23.09 14.04
C GLY A 102 -21.65 -24.53 13.62
N SER A 103 -22.26 -25.30 14.49
CA SER A 103 -22.63 -26.69 14.22
C SER A 103 -23.87 -26.83 13.35
N THR A 104 -24.71 -25.79 13.30
CA THR A 104 -25.94 -25.73 12.50
C THR A 104 -26.04 -24.37 11.81
N ALA A 105 -26.78 -24.29 10.70
CA ALA A 105 -26.99 -23.03 9.99
C ALA A 105 -27.71 -21.96 10.84
N GLU A 106 -28.61 -22.39 11.69
CA GLU A 106 -29.39 -21.49 12.57
C GLU A 106 -28.63 -20.99 13.80
N GLY A 107 -27.54 -21.68 14.17
CA GLY A 107 -26.65 -21.32 15.30
C GLY A 107 -25.27 -20.81 14.87
N SER A 108 -25.11 -20.49 13.59
CA SER A 108 -23.83 -20.00 13.09
C SER A 108 -23.60 -18.52 13.37
N SER A 109 -22.35 -18.15 13.59
CA SER A 109 -21.91 -16.76 13.65
C SER A 109 -21.01 -16.44 12.45
N THR A 110 -21.25 -15.29 11.84
CA THR A 110 -20.39 -14.80 10.76
C THR A 110 -19.07 -14.29 11.34
N ILE A 111 -17.97 -14.80 10.83
CA ILE A 111 -16.63 -14.30 11.12
C ILE A 111 -15.93 -13.86 9.83
N TYR A 112 -14.89 -13.05 9.97
CA TYR A 112 -14.16 -12.48 8.86
C TYR A 112 -12.67 -12.82 8.95
N LEU A 113 -12.05 -13.07 7.79
CA LEU A 113 -10.61 -13.10 7.69
C LEU A 113 -10.09 -11.65 7.74
N ARG A 114 -9.00 -11.44 8.48
CA ARG A 114 -8.43 -10.09 8.64
C ARG A 114 -7.89 -9.54 7.30
N PRO A 115 -8.26 -8.30 6.90
CA PRO A 115 -7.77 -7.66 5.69
C PRO A 115 -6.41 -6.97 5.87
N GLU A 116 -5.94 -6.88 7.13
CA GLU A 116 -4.67 -6.28 7.54
C GLU A 116 -4.19 -6.89 8.85
N THR A 117 -2.92 -6.71 9.20
CA THR A 117 -2.36 -7.19 10.46
C THR A 117 -2.46 -6.17 11.59
N ALA A 118 -2.75 -4.90 11.30
CA ALA A 118 -2.81 -3.78 12.24
C ALA A 118 -3.74 -4.04 13.43
N GLN A 119 -4.95 -4.53 13.17
CA GLN A 119 -5.97 -4.68 14.22
C GLN A 119 -5.54 -5.63 15.33
N GLY A 120 -4.79 -6.69 15.01
CA GLY A 120 -4.21 -7.60 16.00
C GLY A 120 -3.19 -6.91 16.91
N ILE A 121 -2.46 -5.93 16.39
CA ILE A 121 -1.52 -5.10 17.16
C ILE A 121 -2.28 -4.20 18.14
N PHE A 122 -3.34 -3.53 17.68
CA PHE A 122 -4.14 -2.64 18.54
C PHE A 122 -4.83 -3.39 19.67
N VAL A 123 -5.37 -4.59 19.41
CA VAL A 123 -5.94 -5.47 20.45
C VAL A 123 -4.91 -5.79 21.53
N ASN A 124 -3.65 -5.98 21.16
CA ASN A 124 -2.56 -6.33 22.08
C ASN A 124 -1.85 -5.13 22.71
N TYR A 125 -2.19 -3.89 22.34
CA TYR A 125 -1.50 -2.68 22.81
C TYR A 125 -1.32 -2.65 24.34
N LEU A 126 -2.42 -2.76 25.11
CA LEU A 126 -2.39 -2.71 26.56
C LEU A 126 -1.58 -3.87 27.18
N ASN A 127 -1.67 -5.06 26.58
CA ASN A 127 -0.93 -6.22 27.03
C ASN A 127 0.58 -6.00 26.89
N VAL A 128 1.01 -5.59 25.72
CA VAL A 128 2.44 -5.31 25.45
C VAL A 128 2.95 -4.15 26.30
N GLN A 129 2.20 -3.06 26.35
CA GLN A 129 2.57 -1.86 27.12
C GLN A 129 2.79 -2.19 28.61
N LYS A 130 1.85 -2.93 29.22
CA LYS A 130 1.92 -3.26 30.66
C LYS A 130 2.96 -4.34 30.94
N THR A 131 2.97 -5.43 30.18
CA THR A 131 3.88 -6.57 30.40
C THR A 131 5.33 -6.16 30.14
N GLY A 132 5.57 -5.40 29.07
CA GLY A 132 6.89 -4.88 28.72
C GLY A 132 7.28 -3.64 29.50
N ARG A 133 6.38 -3.06 30.32
CA ARG A 133 6.58 -1.75 31.00
C ARG A 133 7.05 -0.67 30.02
N MET A 134 6.45 -0.69 28.81
CA MET A 134 6.87 0.19 27.73
C MET A 134 6.49 1.64 28.00
N LYS A 135 7.44 2.53 27.75
CA LYS A 135 7.22 4.00 27.73
C LYS A 135 7.04 4.47 26.30
N LEU A 136 6.20 5.48 26.08
CA LEU A 136 6.11 6.13 24.76
C LEU A 136 7.37 6.95 24.46
N PRO A 137 7.87 6.96 23.22
CA PRO A 137 7.33 6.21 22.08
C PRO A 137 7.81 4.76 22.03
N PHE A 138 6.96 3.82 21.56
CA PHE A 138 7.37 2.45 21.27
C PHE A 138 6.55 1.87 20.13
N GLY A 139 7.06 0.82 19.49
CA GLY A 139 6.40 0.15 18.38
C GLY A 139 6.11 -1.32 18.67
N ILE A 140 5.07 -1.84 18.02
CA ILE A 140 4.77 -3.27 17.94
C ILE A 140 4.75 -3.64 16.46
N ALA A 141 5.54 -4.64 16.08
CA ALA A 141 5.61 -5.12 14.72
C ALA A 141 5.25 -6.60 14.64
N GLN A 142 4.67 -7.00 13.51
CA GLN A 142 4.41 -8.40 13.19
C GLN A 142 4.51 -8.65 11.69
N ILE A 143 4.76 -9.89 11.33
CA ILE A 143 4.62 -10.42 9.97
C ILE A 143 3.52 -11.47 10.03
N GLY A 144 2.60 -11.43 9.07
CA GLY A 144 1.52 -12.40 9.04
C GLY A 144 0.64 -12.28 7.81
N LYS A 145 -0.23 -13.28 7.65
CA LYS A 145 -1.20 -13.34 6.56
C LYS A 145 -2.29 -12.29 6.71
N ALA A 146 -2.63 -11.68 5.59
CA ALA A 146 -3.80 -10.84 5.42
C ALA A 146 -4.59 -11.30 4.18
N PHE A 147 -5.89 -11.01 4.15
CA PHE A 147 -6.81 -11.54 3.16
C PHE A 147 -7.72 -10.43 2.65
N ARG A 148 -7.71 -10.19 1.34
CA ARG A 148 -8.60 -9.20 0.72
C ARG A 148 -9.34 -9.86 -0.43
N ASN A 149 -10.64 -9.70 -0.47
CA ASN A 149 -11.50 -10.23 -1.53
C ASN A 149 -11.37 -9.35 -2.79
N GLU A 150 -10.19 -9.38 -3.40
CA GLU A 150 -9.94 -8.62 -4.63
C GLU A 150 -10.85 -9.09 -5.76
N ILE A 151 -11.49 -8.14 -6.46
CA ILE A 151 -12.34 -8.46 -7.63
C ILE A 151 -11.48 -9.17 -8.69
N VAL A 152 -10.30 -8.62 -8.97
CA VAL A 152 -9.34 -9.19 -9.93
C VAL A 152 -7.96 -9.28 -9.29
N ALA A 153 -7.52 -10.48 -8.96
CA ALA A 153 -6.11 -10.75 -8.69
C ALA A 153 -5.32 -10.67 -10.00
N ARG A 154 -4.23 -9.90 -10.05
CA ARG A 154 -3.48 -9.65 -11.28
C ARG A 154 -2.03 -9.28 -11.01
N GLN A 155 -1.23 -9.27 -12.08
CA GLN A 155 0.19 -8.90 -12.01
C GLN A 155 0.99 -9.86 -11.12
N PHE A 156 0.76 -11.18 -11.32
CA PHE A 156 1.39 -12.25 -10.56
C PHE A 156 1.16 -12.07 -9.05
N ILE A 157 2.20 -12.06 -8.23
CA ILE A 157 2.10 -11.88 -6.76
C ILE A 157 1.98 -10.41 -6.32
N PHE A 158 1.87 -9.45 -7.25
CA PHE A 158 1.69 -8.04 -6.89
C PHE A 158 0.32 -7.77 -6.25
N ARG A 159 -0.74 -8.46 -6.74
CA ARG A 159 -2.09 -8.34 -6.19
C ARG A 159 -2.74 -9.71 -6.07
N MET A 160 -2.81 -10.19 -4.83
CA MET A 160 -3.37 -11.49 -4.46
C MET A 160 -4.49 -11.34 -3.43
N ARG A 161 -5.28 -12.39 -3.26
CA ARG A 161 -6.34 -12.44 -2.24
C ARG A 161 -5.84 -12.88 -0.87
N GLU A 162 -4.77 -13.64 -0.83
CA GLU A 162 -4.02 -14.02 0.36
C GLU A 162 -2.57 -13.55 0.18
N PHE A 163 -2.04 -12.79 1.13
CA PHE A 163 -0.69 -12.21 1.06
C PHE A 163 -0.10 -12.05 2.45
N GLU A 164 1.18 -11.79 2.52
CA GLU A 164 1.86 -11.47 3.78
C GLU A 164 2.10 -9.97 3.90
N GLN A 165 1.76 -9.43 5.08
CA GLN A 165 2.14 -8.08 5.48
C GLN A 165 3.20 -8.13 6.57
N MET A 166 4.17 -7.23 6.48
CA MET A 166 5.11 -6.88 7.53
C MET A 166 4.75 -5.46 7.98
N GLU A 167 4.21 -5.35 9.18
CA GLU A 167 3.54 -4.15 9.63
C GLU A 167 4.01 -3.77 11.04
N MET A 168 4.22 -2.47 11.26
CA MET A 168 4.56 -1.90 12.55
C MET A 168 3.59 -0.76 12.88
N GLN A 169 3.12 -0.74 14.13
CA GLN A 169 2.35 0.35 14.69
C GLN A 169 3.20 1.01 15.79
N TYR A 170 3.59 2.25 15.56
CA TYR A 170 4.45 3.03 16.46
C TYR A 170 3.62 4.06 17.22
N PHE A 171 3.55 3.89 18.54
CA PHE A 171 2.70 4.68 19.42
C PHE A 171 3.46 5.89 19.96
N VAL A 172 2.86 7.06 19.79
CA VAL A 172 3.48 8.35 20.11
C VAL A 172 2.56 9.26 20.92
N LYS A 173 3.13 10.28 21.57
CA LYS A 173 2.35 11.31 22.24
C LYS A 173 1.57 12.15 21.21
N PRO A 174 0.27 12.43 21.43
CA PRO A 174 -0.51 13.33 20.57
C PRO A 174 0.18 14.69 20.40
N GLY A 175 0.16 15.21 19.17
CA GLY A 175 0.85 16.45 18.79
C GLY A 175 2.31 16.27 18.36
N THR A 176 2.86 15.05 18.45
CA THR A 176 4.21 14.73 17.95
C THR A 176 4.17 13.84 16.70
N GLU A 177 3.00 13.43 16.27
CA GLU A 177 2.79 12.42 15.22
C GLU A 177 3.36 12.83 13.86
N LEU A 178 3.24 14.10 13.45
CA LEU A 178 3.78 14.54 12.17
C LEU A 178 5.31 14.55 12.16
N GLN A 179 5.95 14.86 13.28
CA GLN A 179 7.40 14.75 13.41
C GLN A 179 7.87 13.29 13.31
N TRP A 180 7.14 12.37 13.95
CA TRP A 180 7.42 10.95 13.88
C TRP A 180 7.13 10.37 12.51
N PHE A 181 6.08 10.84 11.83
CA PHE A 181 5.78 10.48 10.45
C PHE A 181 6.95 10.79 9.52
N GLU A 182 7.49 12.03 9.57
CA GLU A 182 8.65 12.41 8.77
C GLU A 182 9.92 11.62 9.15
N THR A 183 10.09 11.30 10.44
CA THR A 183 11.20 10.46 10.89
C THR A 183 11.10 9.06 10.32
N TRP A 184 9.91 8.45 10.34
CA TRP A 184 9.69 7.12 9.79
C TRP A 184 9.78 7.11 8.26
N LYS A 185 9.29 8.12 7.54
CA LYS A 185 9.52 8.25 6.09
C LYS A 185 11.01 8.13 5.76
N LYS A 186 11.84 8.93 6.41
CA LYS A 186 13.30 8.92 6.19
C LYS A 186 13.93 7.59 6.57
N THR A 187 13.57 7.04 7.72
CA THR A 187 14.11 5.78 8.23
C THR A 187 13.76 4.62 7.29
N ARG A 188 12.51 4.55 6.81
CA ARG A 188 12.07 3.48 5.92
C ARG A 188 12.72 3.61 4.55
N MET A 189 12.79 4.81 3.98
CA MET A 189 13.51 5.05 2.73
C MET A 189 14.99 4.64 2.83
N ALA A 190 15.66 5.00 3.90
CA ALA A 190 17.06 4.61 4.12
C ALA A 190 17.20 3.08 4.22
N TRP A 191 16.25 2.40 4.86
CA TRP A 191 16.24 0.94 4.92
C TRP A 191 16.07 0.30 3.52
N HIS A 192 15.16 0.80 2.69
CA HIS A 192 14.99 0.34 1.33
C HIS A 192 16.26 0.53 0.49
N GLN A 193 16.88 1.70 0.59
CA GLN A 193 18.12 2.00 -0.13
C GLN A 193 19.29 1.12 0.33
N ALA A 194 19.33 0.76 1.62
CA ALA A 194 20.34 -0.15 2.17
C ALA A 194 20.26 -1.58 1.61
N LEU A 195 19.16 -1.95 0.94
CA LEU A 195 19.06 -3.21 0.21
C LEU A 195 19.96 -3.27 -1.04
N GLY A 196 20.47 -2.11 -1.51
CA GLY A 196 21.49 -2.05 -2.56
C GLY A 196 20.95 -1.93 -3.99
N PHE A 197 19.67 -1.56 -4.18
CA PHE A 197 19.06 -1.44 -5.51
C PHE A 197 19.17 -0.04 -6.16
N GLY A 198 19.92 0.88 -5.55
CA GLY A 198 20.07 2.26 -6.02
C GLY A 198 18.93 3.18 -5.59
N ALA A 199 19.28 4.41 -5.21
CA ALA A 199 18.31 5.40 -4.72
C ALA A 199 17.31 5.85 -5.80
N GLU A 200 17.72 5.82 -7.05
CA GLU A 200 16.94 6.22 -8.23
C GLU A 200 15.74 5.30 -8.50
N ASN A 201 15.74 4.09 -7.94
CA ASN A 201 14.64 3.14 -8.06
C ASN A 201 13.54 3.34 -7.02
N TYR A 202 13.70 4.28 -6.11
CA TYR A 202 12.71 4.59 -5.08
C TYR A 202 12.24 6.04 -5.17
N ARG A 203 10.98 6.26 -4.82
CA ARG A 203 10.44 7.61 -4.63
C ARG A 203 9.33 7.59 -3.57
N PHE A 204 9.03 8.78 -3.02
CA PHE A 204 7.82 8.99 -2.25
C PHE A 204 6.65 9.35 -3.16
N HIS A 205 5.47 8.90 -2.76
CA HIS A 205 4.20 9.34 -3.30
C HIS A 205 3.31 9.77 -2.13
N ASP A 206 3.22 11.08 -1.90
CA ASP A 206 2.38 11.62 -0.84
C ASP A 206 0.91 11.63 -1.30
N HIS A 207 0.00 11.23 -0.41
CA HIS A 207 -1.43 11.12 -0.73
C HIS A 207 -2.11 12.47 -0.64
N GLU A 208 -2.74 12.92 -1.72
CA GLU A 208 -3.60 14.12 -1.72
C GLU A 208 -4.93 13.88 -1.00
N LYS A 209 -5.49 12.66 -1.12
CA LYS A 209 -6.74 12.26 -0.48
C LYS A 209 -6.44 11.25 0.64
N LEU A 210 -6.60 11.72 1.86
CA LEU A 210 -6.34 10.91 3.05
C LEU A 210 -7.54 10.02 3.41
N ALA A 211 -7.26 8.86 3.99
CA ALA A 211 -8.27 8.04 4.63
C ALA A 211 -8.81 8.76 5.89
N HIS A 212 -10.05 8.47 6.29
CA HIS A 212 -10.74 9.14 7.40
C HIS A 212 -10.03 9.01 8.76
N TYR A 213 -9.15 8.05 8.92
CA TYR A 213 -8.38 7.80 10.13
C TYR A 213 -6.98 8.45 10.12
N ALA A 214 -6.56 9.00 8.99
CA ALA A 214 -5.20 9.51 8.81
C ALA A 214 -5.17 11.02 8.66
N ASN A 215 -4.13 11.67 9.22
CA ASN A 215 -3.83 13.08 8.98
C ASN A 215 -2.56 13.30 8.14
N ALA A 216 -1.83 12.22 7.82
CA ALA A 216 -0.77 12.19 6.81
C ALA A 216 -0.60 10.77 6.26
N ALA A 217 -0.28 10.65 4.98
CA ALA A 217 -0.01 9.37 4.32
C ALA A 217 0.99 9.55 3.17
N SER A 218 1.90 8.60 3.02
CA SER A 218 2.89 8.56 1.94
C SER A 218 3.25 7.12 1.63
N ASP A 219 3.37 6.79 0.35
CA ASP A 219 3.90 5.51 -0.08
C ASP A 219 5.38 5.62 -0.44
N ILE A 220 6.13 4.56 -0.21
CA ILE A 220 7.39 4.31 -0.89
C ILE A 220 7.07 3.46 -2.11
N GLU A 221 7.34 4.01 -3.29
CA GLU A 221 7.22 3.30 -4.55
C GLU A 221 8.59 2.83 -5.04
N PHE A 222 8.59 1.64 -5.65
CA PHE A 222 9.75 1.05 -6.30
C PHE A 222 9.53 0.94 -7.82
N HIS A 223 10.57 1.17 -8.59
CA HIS A 223 10.55 1.07 -10.05
C HIS A 223 10.59 -0.39 -10.50
N MET A 224 9.43 -0.90 -10.90
CA MET A 224 9.23 -2.24 -11.46
C MET A 224 9.13 -2.18 -12.99
N PRO A 225 9.12 -3.32 -13.70
CA PRO A 225 8.82 -3.35 -15.15
C PRO A 225 7.48 -2.71 -15.52
N LEU A 226 6.55 -2.60 -14.55
CA LEU A 226 5.24 -1.95 -14.68
C LEU A 226 5.26 -0.44 -14.31
N GLY A 227 6.44 0.15 -14.17
CA GLY A 227 6.65 1.51 -13.66
C GLY A 227 6.71 1.54 -12.12
N PHE A 228 6.69 2.73 -11.56
CA PHE A 228 6.69 2.90 -10.11
C PHE A 228 5.43 2.32 -9.47
N LYS A 229 5.61 1.50 -8.44
CA LYS A 229 4.55 0.82 -7.70
C LYS A 229 4.82 0.84 -6.21
N GLU A 230 3.77 1.03 -5.43
CA GLU A 230 3.80 0.99 -3.97
C GLU A 230 4.35 -0.34 -3.47
N VAL A 231 5.36 -0.27 -2.59
CA VAL A 231 5.93 -1.41 -1.86
C VAL A 231 5.76 -1.26 -0.35
N GLU A 232 5.67 -0.03 0.16
CA GLU A 232 5.41 0.26 1.58
C GLU A 232 4.54 1.50 1.72
N GLY A 233 3.50 1.42 2.57
CA GLY A 233 2.71 2.56 3.01
C GLY A 233 3.18 3.07 4.37
N ILE A 234 3.18 4.39 4.57
CA ILE A 234 3.50 5.05 5.83
C ILE A 234 2.36 6.01 6.15
N HIS A 235 1.72 5.83 7.32
CA HIS A 235 0.52 6.58 7.68
C HIS A 235 0.62 7.14 9.09
N SER A 236 0.15 8.37 9.29
CA SER A 236 -0.20 8.89 10.60
C SER A 236 -1.69 8.68 10.83
N ARG A 237 -2.03 7.64 11.62
CA ARG A 237 -3.41 7.14 11.83
C ARG A 237 -4.15 7.85 12.96
N THR A 238 -3.56 8.87 13.57
CA THR A 238 -4.09 9.53 14.76
C THR A 238 -4.35 8.53 15.91
N ASN A 239 -5.35 8.75 16.75
CA ASN A 239 -5.80 7.80 17.78
C ASN A 239 -7.04 7.00 17.36
N PHE A 240 -7.42 7.05 16.07
CA PHE A 240 -8.68 6.51 15.59
C PHE A 240 -8.89 5.05 16.00
N ASP A 241 -7.95 4.18 15.65
CA ASP A 241 -8.09 2.73 15.90
C ASP A 241 -8.20 2.41 17.40
N LEU A 242 -7.31 2.95 18.23
CA LEU A 242 -7.34 2.73 19.68
C LEU A 242 -8.64 3.25 20.30
N SER A 243 -9.16 4.37 19.83
CA SER A 243 -10.43 4.95 20.24
C SER A 243 -11.61 4.07 19.86
N GLN A 244 -11.63 3.48 18.66
CA GLN A 244 -12.64 2.53 18.25
C GLN A 244 -12.58 1.23 19.10
N HIS A 245 -11.38 0.70 19.32
CA HIS A 245 -11.20 -0.46 20.19
C HIS A 245 -11.65 -0.18 21.63
N ALA A 246 -11.37 1.01 22.17
CA ALA A 246 -11.86 1.42 23.49
C ALA A 246 -13.39 1.47 23.54
N LYS A 247 -14.01 2.13 22.54
CA LYS A 247 -15.47 2.27 22.43
C LYS A 247 -16.20 0.94 22.40
N TYR A 248 -15.77 0.03 21.51
CA TYR A 248 -16.48 -1.25 21.32
C TYR A 248 -16.14 -2.32 22.34
N SER A 249 -14.97 -2.27 22.97
CA SER A 249 -14.61 -3.21 24.05
C SER A 249 -15.03 -2.74 25.44
N GLY A 250 -15.39 -1.46 25.60
CA GLY A 250 -15.63 -0.84 26.90
C GLY A 250 -14.38 -0.70 27.77
N LYS A 251 -13.18 -0.98 27.23
CA LYS A 251 -11.91 -0.87 27.95
C LYS A 251 -11.29 0.50 27.74
N LYS A 252 -10.75 1.09 28.80
CA LYS A 252 -9.96 2.31 28.71
C LYS A 252 -8.59 1.99 28.10
N ILE A 253 -8.33 2.47 26.88
CA ILE A 253 -7.07 2.28 26.16
C ILE A 253 -6.31 3.62 26.17
N GLU A 254 -5.62 3.86 27.27
CA GLU A 254 -4.85 5.09 27.51
C GLU A 254 -3.45 4.76 28.01
N TYR A 255 -2.52 5.66 27.76
CA TYR A 255 -1.21 5.69 28.35
C TYR A 255 -1.19 6.75 29.45
N PHE A 256 -0.72 6.39 30.65
CA PHE A 256 -0.42 7.33 31.70
C PHE A 256 1.04 7.76 31.57
N ASP A 257 1.25 9.04 31.37
CA ASP A 257 2.58 9.64 31.30
C ASP A 257 2.99 10.12 32.72
N PRO A 258 3.95 9.44 33.35
CA PRO A 258 4.38 9.81 34.70
C PRO A 258 5.16 11.13 34.74
N GLU A 259 5.69 11.62 33.61
CA GLU A 259 6.45 12.87 33.56
C GLU A 259 5.54 14.10 33.58
N THR A 260 4.39 14.00 32.89
CA THR A 260 3.40 15.09 32.83
C THR A 260 2.21 14.87 33.74
N ASN A 261 2.07 13.68 34.36
CA ASN A 261 0.94 13.25 35.17
C ASN A 261 -0.40 13.31 34.39
N GLU A 262 -0.36 13.02 33.10
CA GLU A 262 -1.50 13.06 32.20
C GLU A 262 -1.81 11.66 31.63
N SER A 263 -3.08 11.42 31.35
CA SER A 263 -3.52 10.22 30.61
C SER A 263 -4.08 10.62 29.26
N TYR A 264 -3.66 9.92 28.21
CA TYR A 264 -4.15 10.15 26.84
C TYR A 264 -4.12 8.88 26.02
N THR A 265 -4.98 8.83 24.98
CA THR A 265 -4.90 7.78 23.95
C THR A 265 -3.75 8.13 23.00
N PRO A 266 -2.75 7.26 22.83
CA PRO A 266 -1.64 7.52 21.92
C PRO A 266 -2.10 7.73 20.46
N TYR A 267 -1.31 8.51 19.71
CA TYR A 267 -1.40 8.54 18.25
C TYR A 267 -0.49 7.47 17.66
N VAL A 268 -0.77 7.07 16.44
CA VAL A 268 -0.14 5.92 15.81
C VAL A 268 0.51 6.31 14.49
N ILE A 269 1.77 5.93 14.31
CA ILE A 269 2.44 5.92 13.02
C ILE A 269 2.55 4.48 12.55
N GLU A 270 1.99 4.20 11.39
CA GLU A 270 2.04 2.91 10.74
C GLU A 270 3.12 2.86 9.67
N THR A 271 3.82 1.74 9.57
CA THR A 271 4.57 1.34 8.38
C THR A 271 4.11 -0.05 7.97
N SER A 272 3.75 -0.23 6.70
CA SER A 272 3.18 -1.48 6.20
C SER A 272 3.80 -1.87 4.87
N ILE A 273 4.46 -3.03 4.83
CA ILE A 273 5.09 -3.61 3.64
C ILE A 273 4.29 -4.82 3.18
N GLY A 274 4.01 -4.89 1.88
CA GLY A 274 3.61 -6.13 1.22
C GLY A 274 4.84 -7.01 0.99
N VAL A 275 5.00 -8.09 1.76
CA VAL A 275 6.19 -8.96 1.67
C VAL A 275 6.32 -9.58 0.28
N ASP A 276 5.21 -10.02 -0.30
CA ASP A 276 5.16 -10.57 -1.67
C ASP A 276 5.56 -9.53 -2.73
N ARG A 277 5.14 -8.26 -2.55
CA ARG A 277 5.55 -7.16 -3.44
C ARG A 277 7.04 -6.86 -3.32
N MET A 278 7.59 -6.87 -2.10
CA MET A 278 9.02 -6.72 -1.88
C MET A 278 9.80 -7.85 -2.56
N PHE A 279 9.36 -9.10 -2.38
CA PHE A 279 9.98 -10.24 -3.04
C PHE A 279 9.97 -10.07 -4.57
N LEU A 280 8.83 -9.71 -5.15
CA LEU A 280 8.70 -9.46 -6.59
C LEU A 280 9.64 -8.35 -7.07
N SER A 281 9.71 -7.24 -6.32
CA SER A 281 10.60 -6.11 -6.63
C SER A 281 12.06 -6.53 -6.67
N ILE A 282 12.50 -7.29 -5.65
CA ILE A 282 13.84 -7.82 -5.52
C ILE A 282 14.18 -8.74 -6.71
N MET A 283 13.26 -9.67 -7.03
CA MET A 283 13.47 -10.60 -8.14
C MET A 283 13.53 -9.91 -9.49
N CYS A 284 12.62 -8.96 -9.75
CA CYS A 284 12.60 -8.20 -11.00
C CYS A 284 13.86 -7.37 -11.19
N HIS A 285 14.34 -6.72 -10.13
CA HIS A 285 15.52 -5.88 -10.21
C HIS A 285 16.82 -6.68 -10.31
N SER A 286 16.86 -7.85 -9.68
CA SER A 286 18.05 -8.71 -9.68
C SER A 286 18.18 -9.58 -10.94
N TYR A 287 17.13 -9.68 -11.77
CA TYR A 287 17.17 -10.42 -13.03
C TYR A 287 18.01 -9.68 -14.06
N GLU A 288 19.00 -10.35 -14.63
CA GLU A 288 19.85 -9.80 -15.69
C GLU A 288 20.17 -10.84 -16.75
N GLU A 289 20.18 -10.41 -18.01
CA GLU A 289 20.63 -11.20 -19.16
C GLU A 289 22.02 -10.75 -19.55
N GLU A 290 23.04 -11.56 -19.27
CA GLU A 290 24.44 -11.29 -19.63
C GLU A 290 24.75 -11.91 -20.99
N LYS A 291 25.26 -11.08 -21.91
CA LYS A 291 25.78 -11.59 -23.19
C LYS A 291 27.22 -12.05 -23.02
N LEU A 292 27.46 -13.34 -23.22
CA LEU A 292 28.78 -13.95 -23.16
C LEU A 292 29.61 -13.63 -24.43
N GLU A 293 30.94 -13.82 -24.34
CA GLU A 293 31.86 -13.58 -25.47
C GLU A 293 31.55 -14.44 -26.71
N ASN A 294 30.99 -15.65 -26.50
CA ASN A 294 30.57 -16.53 -27.58
C ASN A 294 29.22 -16.15 -28.21
N GLY A 295 28.58 -15.08 -27.74
CA GLY A 295 27.29 -14.58 -28.21
C GLY A 295 26.06 -15.21 -27.53
N GLU A 296 26.26 -16.21 -26.65
CA GLU A 296 25.16 -16.79 -25.85
C GLU A 296 24.67 -15.83 -24.78
N ILE A 297 23.41 -15.98 -24.39
CA ILE A 297 22.81 -15.23 -23.29
C ILE A 297 22.79 -16.12 -22.05
N ARG A 298 23.35 -15.60 -20.96
CA ARG A 298 23.26 -16.22 -19.64
C ARG A 298 22.33 -15.40 -18.74
N VAL A 299 21.29 -16.03 -18.23
CA VAL A 299 20.41 -15.42 -17.22
C VAL A 299 21.07 -15.56 -15.84
N VAL A 300 21.19 -14.45 -15.15
CA VAL A 300 21.73 -14.38 -13.78
C VAL A 300 20.76 -13.65 -12.85
N LEU A 301 20.80 -14.01 -11.58
CA LEU A 301 20.07 -13.32 -10.53
C LEU A 301 21.08 -12.60 -9.63
N LYS A 302 21.28 -11.31 -9.85
CA LYS A 302 22.24 -10.47 -9.12
C LYS A 302 21.62 -9.96 -7.81
N LEU A 303 21.39 -10.88 -6.88
CA LEU A 303 20.90 -10.52 -5.56
C LEU A 303 21.96 -9.75 -4.78
N PRO A 304 21.58 -8.67 -4.07
CA PRO A 304 22.43 -8.03 -3.08
C PRO A 304 22.94 -9.04 -2.04
N GLU A 305 24.15 -8.86 -1.57
CA GLU A 305 24.78 -9.77 -0.62
C GLU A 305 23.93 -10.01 0.63
N ALA A 306 23.28 -8.94 1.14
CA ALA A 306 22.39 -9.03 2.29
C ALA A 306 21.20 -9.98 2.08
N LEU A 307 20.72 -10.10 0.84
CA LEU A 307 19.53 -10.90 0.48
C LEU A 307 19.87 -12.28 -0.10
N ALA A 308 21.12 -12.49 -0.55
CA ALA A 308 21.53 -13.76 -1.11
C ALA A 308 21.39 -14.90 -0.07
N PRO A 309 20.63 -15.98 -0.38
CA PRO A 309 20.38 -17.05 0.59
C PRO A 309 21.66 -17.86 0.91
N VAL A 310 22.59 -17.93 -0.03
CA VAL A 310 23.92 -18.53 0.16
C VAL A 310 24.94 -17.40 0.11
N LYS A 311 25.68 -17.22 1.21
CA LYS A 311 26.66 -16.13 1.33
C LYS A 311 28.00 -16.51 0.74
N LEU A 312 28.33 -17.79 0.79
CA LEU A 312 29.63 -18.28 0.37
C LEU A 312 29.49 -19.72 -0.18
N ALA A 313 30.11 -19.97 -1.32
CA ALA A 313 30.33 -21.32 -1.83
C ALA A 313 31.83 -21.59 -1.91
N VAL A 314 32.27 -22.72 -1.36
CA VAL A 314 33.66 -23.17 -1.42
C VAL A 314 33.74 -24.44 -2.27
N MET A 315 34.25 -24.27 -3.48
CA MET A 315 34.34 -25.37 -4.46
C MET A 315 35.78 -25.69 -4.78
N PRO A 316 36.23 -26.95 -4.64
CA PRO A 316 37.58 -27.33 -5.04
C PRO A 316 37.69 -27.30 -6.56
N LEU A 317 38.79 -26.81 -7.08
CA LEU A 317 39.07 -26.81 -8.52
C LEU A 317 39.03 -28.20 -9.13
N VAL A 318 39.57 -29.19 -8.40
CA VAL A 318 39.53 -30.62 -8.75
C VAL A 318 39.27 -31.47 -7.49
N LYS A 319 38.64 -32.62 -7.68
CA LYS A 319 38.29 -33.55 -6.57
C LYS A 319 39.43 -34.51 -6.19
N LYS A 320 40.66 -33.95 -6.02
CA LYS A 320 41.85 -34.72 -5.63
C LYS A 320 42.82 -33.84 -4.85
N ASP A 321 43.91 -34.41 -4.43
CA ASP A 321 45.06 -33.73 -3.81
C ASP A 321 44.69 -33.01 -2.49
N GLY A 322 43.72 -33.50 -1.73
CA GLY A 322 43.28 -32.94 -0.45
C GLY A 322 42.43 -31.67 -0.58
N LEU A 323 42.08 -31.24 -1.81
CA LEU A 323 41.29 -30.02 -2.02
C LEU A 323 39.83 -30.13 -1.53
N PRO A 324 39.12 -31.30 -1.70
CA PRO A 324 37.79 -31.48 -1.12
C PRO A 324 37.81 -31.39 0.41
N GLU A 325 38.78 -32.01 1.07
CA GLU A 325 38.94 -31.98 2.52
C GLU A 325 39.19 -30.54 3.02
N LYS A 326 40.03 -29.78 2.31
CA LYS A 326 40.31 -28.40 2.64
C LYS A 326 39.07 -27.50 2.44
N ALA A 327 38.29 -27.73 1.40
CA ALA A 327 37.03 -27.00 1.19
C ALA A 327 36.03 -27.28 2.33
N HIS A 328 35.91 -28.53 2.76
CA HIS A 328 35.06 -28.87 3.91
C HIS A 328 35.55 -28.29 5.22
N GLU A 329 36.87 -28.22 5.46
CA GLU A 329 37.46 -27.55 6.62
C GLU A 329 37.06 -26.04 6.64
N ILE A 330 37.21 -25.35 5.52
CA ILE A 330 36.85 -23.94 5.40
C ILE A 330 35.36 -23.75 5.69
N ILE A 331 34.47 -24.53 5.08
CA ILE A 331 33.02 -24.48 5.31
C ILE A 331 32.69 -24.73 6.78
N SER A 332 33.34 -25.74 7.41
CA SER A 332 33.12 -26.09 8.81
C SER A 332 33.45 -24.93 9.75
N ASN A 333 34.46 -24.13 9.43
CA ASN A 333 34.81 -22.93 10.21
C ASN A 333 33.85 -21.77 9.98
N LEU A 334 33.36 -21.58 8.74
CA LEU A 334 32.54 -20.41 8.38
C LEU A 334 31.04 -20.60 8.62
N ARG A 335 30.54 -21.84 8.65
CA ARG A 335 29.10 -22.16 8.72
C ARG A 335 28.37 -21.61 9.95
N PHE A 336 29.11 -21.26 11.00
CA PHE A 336 28.55 -20.66 12.21
C PHE A 336 28.28 -19.15 12.04
N HIS A 337 28.86 -18.51 11.02
CA HIS A 337 28.75 -17.10 10.74
C HIS A 337 27.96 -16.82 9.45
N PHE A 338 28.04 -17.76 8.48
CA PHE A 338 27.46 -17.59 7.16
C PHE A 338 26.75 -18.85 6.69
N ASN A 339 25.70 -18.69 5.89
CA ASN A 339 25.12 -19.80 5.15
C ASN A 339 26.07 -20.18 3.99
N CYS A 340 26.82 -21.28 4.18
CA CYS A 340 27.85 -21.77 3.25
C CYS A 340 27.37 -23.00 2.51
N LYS A 341 27.82 -23.17 1.26
CA LYS A 341 27.66 -24.39 0.46
C LYS A 341 28.98 -24.87 -0.09
N TYR A 342 29.05 -26.23 -0.31
CA TYR A 342 30.10 -26.95 -1.02
C TYR A 342 29.75 -27.06 -2.49
#